data_8b27b1b4d1aad8d1a3eb4a82778aa7ec
#
_entry.id   8b27b1b4d1aad8d1a3eb4a82778aa7ec
#
_cell.length_a   1.000
_cell.length_b   1.000
_cell.length_c   1.000
_cell.angle_alpha   90.00
_cell.angle_beta   90.00
_cell.angle_gamma   90.00
#
_symmetry.space_group_name_H-M   'P 1'
#
loop_
_entity.id
_entity.type
_entity.pdbx_description
1 polymer ?
#
loop_
_entity_poly.entity_id
_entity_poly.type
_entity_poly.pdbx_seq_one_letter_code
_entity_poly.pdbx_strand_id
1 'polypeptide(L)'
;LVLIAFIFNIILVALKKWTKFRAIFTTGHVQVQQASTAFWLILFCFPALGDTPILLIMALLLGLYWAAGTNLTVEISQDLTDGAGFSIAHQQMFGLKLFSWLSEKMNKSGKRQSKRLEDMQLPGFLSIFNENMVATSILMTLFFGAILLLLGKDYLIEAKFLAEGKSFLFYILTTCLNFAVYLSILQLGVRTFVGELTQSFQGISQKLLKGAVPGVDCAVAYGFGSPNAVTIGFLFGALGQFLAIGALILLKSPTLVIAGFVPVFFDNATIAVFANNKGGMRAAMLWPFVSGLMQVFGSALIAGWVGMAAYGGYLGMWDWAVVWPIFTVLMKYLSYFGVALVAIFLLAIPQIQYLKDKKGYFLVTEDYEAYKALKAEK
;
A
#
# COMPACT_ATOMS: atom_id res chain seq x y z
N LEU A 1 -6.03 23.20 0.49
CA LEU A 1 -6.63 21.96 0.93
C LEU A 1 -5.63 21.04 1.64
N VAL A 2 -4.60 20.53 0.95
CA VAL A 2 -3.65 19.55 1.51
C VAL A 2 -3.05 20.03 2.83
N LEU A 3 -2.61 21.30 2.89
CA LEU A 3 -2.07 21.88 4.10
C LEU A 3 -3.08 21.89 5.27
N ILE A 4 -4.35 22.24 5.01
CA ILE A 4 -5.40 22.27 6.04
C ILE A 4 -5.66 20.85 6.57
N ALA A 5 -5.79 19.87 5.67
CA ALA A 5 -5.98 18.47 6.05
C ALA A 5 -4.79 17.91 6.83
N PHE A 6 -3.56 18.32 6.46
CA PHE A 6 -2.34 17.93 7.16
C PHE A 6 -2.24 18.55 8.56
N ILE A 7 -2.54 19.85 8.69
CA ILE A 7 -2.62 20.51 10.02
C ILE A 7 -3.65 19.82 10.89
N PHE A 8 -4.82 19.47 10.31
CA PHE A 8 -5.84 18.73 11.03
C PHE A 8 -5.34 17.35 11.49
N ASN A 9 -4.62 16.61 10.63
CA ASN A 9 -3.97 15.35 11.01
C ASN A 9 -2.99 15.56 12.20
N ILE A 10 -2.18 16.61 12.19
CA ILE A 10 -1.28 16.96 13.30
C ILE A 10 -2.07 17.23 14.58
N ILE A 11 -3.15 18.02 14.50
CA ILE A 11 -4.01 18.31 15.66
C ILE A 11 -4.59 17.03 16.25
N LEU A 12 -5.08 16.12 15.41
CA LEU A 12 -5.62 14.84 15.87
C LEU A 12 -4.57 14.04 16.66
N VAL A 13 -3.32 14.00 16.20
CA VAL A 13 -2.22 13.32 16.89
C VAL A 13 -1.78 14.08 18.15
N ALA A 14 -1.74 15.40 18.13
CA ALA A 14 -1.47 16.22 19.33
C ALA A 14 -2.48 15.96 20.45
N LEU A 15 -3.74 15.71 20.07
CA LEU A 15 -4.83 15.36 20.98
C LEU A 15 -4.94 13.85 21.28
N LYS A 16 -3.84 13.09 21.15
CA LYS A 16 -3.82 11.61 21.27
C LYS A 16 -4.44 11.06 22.56
N LYS A 17 -4.48 11.81 23.64
CA LYS A 17 -5.15 11.40 24.89
C LYS A 17 -6.65 11.10 24.67
N TRP A 18 -7.30 11.85 23.77
CA TRP A 18 -8.71 11.70 23.44
C TRP A 18 -8.91 10.91 22.14
N THR A 19 -8.19 11.30 21.08
CA THR A 19 -8.33 10.75 19.73
C THR A 19 -7.71 9.36 19.57
N LYS A 20 -6.69 9.04 20.38
CA LYS A 20 -5.86 7.82 20.30
C LYS A 20 -5.00 7.71 19.03
N PHE A 21 -4.93 8.73 18.18
CA PHE A 21 -3.99 8.73 17.05
C PHE A 21 -2.54 8.87 17.51
N ARG A 22 -1.64 8.10 16.90
CA ARG A 22 -0.21 7.99 17.28
C ARG A 22 0.75 8.04 16.08
N ALA A 23 0.24 8.30 14.87
CA ALA A 23 1.07 8.42 13.68
C ALA A 23 0.60 9.59 12.80
N ILE A 24 1.57 10.27 12.14
CA ILE A 24 1.33 11.40 11.26
C ILE A 24 1.64 10.99 9.83
N PHE A 25 0.76 11.29 8.89
CA PHE A 25 0.97 11.05 7.48
C PHE A 25 1.94 12.08 6.89
N THR A 26 3.18 11.69 6.57
CA THR A 26 4.22 12.65 6.13
C THR A 26 4.57 12.55 4.64
N THR A 27 3.90 11.70 3.87
CA THR A 27 4.19 11.47 2.45
C THR A 27 3.48 12.49 1.55
N GLY A 28 4.08 13.67 1.38
CA GLY A 28 3.45 14.83 0.75
C GLY A 28 2.98 14.61 -0.69
N HIS A 29 3.76 13.93 -1.54
CA HIS A 29 3.36 13.63 -2.93
C HIS A 29 2.12 12.72 -2.99
N VAL A 30 1.99 11.78 -2.06
CA VAL A 30 0.79 10.93 -1.93
C VAL A 30 -0.41 11.74 -1.47
N GLN A 31 -0.21 12.69 -0.54
CA GLN A 31 -1.29 13.60 -0.10
C GLN A 31 -1.89 14.39 -1.26
N VAL A 32 -1.05 14.90 -2.17
CA VAL A 32 -1.51 15.66 -3.34
C VAL A 32 -2.31 14.77 -4.29
N GLN A 33 -1.83 13.54 -4.57
CA GLN A 33 -2.56 12.58 -5.41
C GLN A 33 -3.92 12.21 -4.80
N GLN A 34 -3.95 11.93 -3.51
CA GLN A 34 -5.17 11.60 -2.80
C GLN A 34 -6.16 12.77 -2.74
N ALA A 35 -5.66 14.00 -2.60
CA ALA A 35 -6.50 15.19 -2.63
C ALA A 35 -7.19 15.36 -3.99
N SER A 36 -6.50 15.11 -5.10
CA SER A 36 -7.09 15.18 -6.44
C SER A 36 -8.18 14.14 -6.64
N THR A 37 -7.96 12.91 -6.18
CA THR A 37 -8.93 11.82 -6.27
C THR A 37 -10.15 12.08 -5.37
N ALA A 38 -9.93 12.51 -4.12
CA ALA A 38 -11.00 12.84 -3.19
C ALA A 38 -11.86 14.00 -3.70
N PHE A 39 -11.24 14.99 -4.35
CA PHE A 39 -11.95 16.12 -4.95
C PHE A 39 -13.00 15.65 -5.97
N TRP A 40 -12.61 14.76 -6.88
CA TRP A 40 -13.54 14.17 -7.83
C TRP A 40 -14.72 13.47 -7.16
N LEU A 41 -14.44 12.61 -6.17
CA LEU A 41 -15.46 11.85 -5.45
C LEU A 41 -16.44 12.76 -4.67
N ILE A 42 -15.92 13.82 -4.06
CA ILE A 42 -16.75 14.75 -3.28
C ILE A 42 -17.58 15.65 -4.20
N LEU A 43 -17.03 16.13 -5.33
CA LEU A 43 -17.81 16.83 -6.36
C LEU A 43 -18.95 15.96 -6.91
N PHE A 44 -18.67 14.68 -7.16
CA PHE A 44 -19.70 13.73 -7.59
C PHE A 44 -20.82 13.59 -6.54
N CYS A 45 -20.46 13.57 -5.26
CA CYS A 45 -21.46 13.45 -4.18
C CYS A 45 -22.27 14.76 -4.00
N PHE A 46 -21.63 15.91 -4.15
CA PHE A 46 -22.18 17.24 -3.82
C PHE A 46 -21.99 18.25 -4.96
N PRO A 47 -22.58 18.02 -6.14
CA PRO A 47 -22.32 18.86 -7.34
C PRO A 47 -22.84 20.30 -7.22
N ALA A 48 -23.74 20.58 -6.30
CA ALA A 48 -24.32 21.89 -6.08
C ALA A 48 -23.66 22.69 -4.94
N LEU A 49 -22.63 22.12 -4.27
CA LEU A 49 -21.94 22.83 -3.20
C LEU A 49 -20.93 23.83 -3.77
N GLY A 50 -20.79 24.97 -3.07
CA GLY A 50 -19.73 25.93 -3.34
C GLY A 50 -18.35 25.45 -2.85
N ASP A 51 -17.31 26.16 -3.23
CA ASP A 51 -15.92 25.78 -3.01
C ASP A 51 -15.56 25.61 -1.51
N THR A 52 -16.04 26.52 -0.66
CA THR A 52 -15.71 26.49 0.78
C THR A 52 -16.24 25.25 1.51
N PRO A 53 -17.51 24.88 1.41
CA PRO A 53 -18.00 23.62 2.00
C PRO A 53 -17.29 22.38 1.44
N ILE A 54 -17.00 22.32 0.14
CA ILE A 54 -16.24 21.22 -0.48
C ILE A 54 -14.85 21.13 0.15
N LEU A 55 -14.14 22.26 0.27
CA LEU A 55 -12.81 22.30 0.88
C LEU A 55 -12.83 21.82 2.33
N LEU A 56 -13.84 22.20 3.11
CA LEU A 56 -13.97 21.79 4.51
C LEU A 56 -14.25 20.29 4.64
N ILE A 57 -15.17 19.74 3.83
CA ILE A 57 -15.48 18.29 3.81
C ILE A 57 -14.23 17.51 3.43
N MET A 58 -13.51 17.95 2.40
CA MET A 58 -12.28 17.31 1.95
C MET A 58 -11.20 17.36 3.03
N ALA A 59 -10.97 18.51 3.65
CA ALA A 59 -9.96 18.66 4.69
C ALA A 59 -10.27 17.77 5.90
N LEU A 60 -11.54 17.69 6.30
CA LEU A 60 -12.00 16.82 7.37
C LEU A 60 -11.75 15.34 7.03
N LEU A 61 -12.26 14.89 5.91
CA LEU A 61 -12.22 13.47 5.53
C LEU A 61 -10.81 12.99 5.22
N LEU A 62 -10.02 13.79 4.49
CA LEU A 62 -8.62 13.44 4.19
C LEU A 62 -7.76 13.44 5.44
N GLY A 63 -7.87 14.46 6.29
CA GLY A 63 -7.10 14.51 7.55
C GLY A 63 -7.42 13.34 8.47
N LEU A 64 -8.70 12.94 8.57
CA LEU A 64 -9.12 11.74 9.31
C LEU A 64 -8.64 10.44 8.64
N TYR A 65 -8.75 10.33 7.32
CA TYR A 65 -8.29 9.16 6.58
C TYR A 65 -6.78 8.97 6.72
N TRP A 66 -5.99 10.05 6.61
CA TRP A 66 -4.56 10.02 6.84
C TRP A 66 -4.21 9.58 8.26
N ALA A 67 -4.88 10.15 9.25
CA ALA A 67 -4.67 9.76 10.64
C ALA A 67 -5.06 8.30 10.91
N ALA A 68 -6.23 7.87 10.45
CA ALA A 68 -6.73 6.51 10.67
C ALA A 68 -5.91 5.46 9.92
N GLY A 69 -5.59 5.72 8.65
CA GLY A 69 -4.82 4.79 7.82
C GLY A 69 -3.41 4.59 8.35
N THR A 70 -2.67 5.67 8.60
CA THR A 70 -1.33 5.58 9.23
C THR A 70 -1.37 4.89 10.59
N ASN A 71 -2.38 5.16 11.39
CA ASN A 71 -2.54 4.53 12.71
C ASN A 71 -2.80 3.01 12.60
N LEU A 72 -3.52 2.55 11.57
CA LEU A 72 -3.77 1.13 11.30
C LEU A 72 -2.48 0.35 11.01
N THR A 73 -1.51 1.00 10.39
CA THR A 73 -0.26 0.35 9.96
C THR A 73 0.85 0.39 11.00
N VAL A 74 0.69 1.13 12.13
CA VAL A 74 1.72 1.25 13.18
C VAL A 74 2.21 -0.12 13.65
N GLU A 75 1.33 -0.95 14.19
CA GLU A 75 1.72 -2.24 14.80
C GLU A 75 2.41 -3.16 13.81
N ILE A 76 1.84 -3.29 12.60
CA ILE A 76 2.42 -4.17 11.57
C ILE A 76 3.76 -3.68 11.08
N SER A 77 3.97 -2.34 11.04
CA SER A 77 5.26 -1.75 10.65
C SER A 77 6.32 -1.97 11.73
N GLN A 78 5.99 -1.76 13.01
CA GLN A 78 6.92 -2.03 14.09
C GLN A 78 7.31 -3.52 14.14
N ASP A 79 6.33 -4.43 13.95
CA ASP A 79 6.59 -5.88 13.89
C ASP A 79 7.47 -6.28 12.69
N LEU A 80 7.32 -5.64 11.52
CA LEU A 80 8.14 -5.92 10.34
C LEU A 80 9.59 -5.45 10.54
N THR A 81 9.76 -4.32 11.23
CA THR A 81 11.02 -3.57 11.27
C THR A 81 11.77 -3.72 12.59
N ASP A 82 11.23 -4.51 13.50
CA ASP A 82 11.74 -4.67 14.86
C ASP A 82 11.89 -3.32 15.60
N GLY A 83 10.87 -2.46 15.44
CA GLY A 83 10.80 -1.20 16.20
C GLY A 83 11.51 -0.01 15.56
N ALA A 84 11.63 0.07 14.22
CA ALA A 84 12.32 1.18 13.55
C ALA A 84 11.65 2.56 13.71
N GLY A 85 10.49 2.65 14.38
CA GLY A 85 9.90 3.92 14.78
C GLY A 85 9.15 4.67 13.69
N PHE A 86 8.58 3.97 12.70
CA PHE A 86 7.73 4.54 11.66
C PHE A 86 6.48 3.71 11.38
N SER A 87 5.58 4.25 10.59
CA SER A 87 4.38 3.61 10.07
C SER A 87 4.29 3.81 8.56
N ILE A 88 3.38 3.13 7.86
CA ILE A 88 3.17 3.34 6.42
C ILE A 88 2.07 4.37 6.19
N ALA A 89 2.37 5.35 5.34
CA ALA A 89 1.47 6.41 4.88
C ALA A 89 1.43 6.42 3.35
N HIS A 90 0.54 5.61 2.78
CA HIS A 90 0.41 5.45 1.33
C HIS A 90 -1.05 5.21 0.93
N GLN A 91 -1.30 4.60 -0.21
CA GLN A 91 -2.64 4.51 -0.80
C GLN A 91 -3.33 3.16 -0.57
N GLN A 92 -2.75 2.27 0.28
CA GLN A 92 -3.25 0.92 0.57
C GLN A 92 -3.20 0.59 2.07
N MET A 93 -3.34 1.60 2.93
CA MET A 93 -3.16 1.43 4.38
C MET A 93 -4.19 0.47 5.01
N PHE A 94 -5.44 0.57 4.58
CA PHE A 94 -6.50 -0.34 5.01
C PHE A 94 -6.27 -1.74 4.45
N GLY A 95 -5.84 -1.83 3.18
CA GLY A 95 -5.45 -3.09 2.55
C GLY A 95 -4.32 -3.78 3.30
N LEU A 96 -3.27 -3.06 3.66
CA LEU A 96 -2.15 -3.59 4.42
C LEU A 96 -2.59 -4.19 5.76
N LYS A 97 -3.44 -3.49 6.51
CA LYS A 97 -3.97 -4.01 7.78
C LYS A 97 -4.83 -5.24 7.58
N LEU A 98 -5.71 -5.22 6.59
CA LEU A 98 -6.60 -6.34 6.26
C LEU A 98 -5.80 -7.59 5.88
N PHE A 99 -4.89 -7.47 4.90
CA PHE A 99 -4.13 -8.61 4.41
C PHE A 99 -3.10 -9.13 5.41
N SER A 100 -2.52 -8.26 6.25
CA SER A 100 -1.69 -8.70 7.38
C SER A 100 -2.49 -9.54 8.38
N TRP A 101 -3.70 -9.11 8.74
CA TRP A 101 -4.56 -9.84 9.65
C TRP A 101 -5.02 -11.18 9.04
N LEU A 102 -5.41 -11.19 7.76
CA LEU A 102 -5.78 -12.43 7.06
C LEU A 102 -4.59 -13.39 6.96
N SER A 103 -3.38 -12.89 6.74
CA SER A 103 -2.15 -13.67 6.70
C SER A 103 -1.86 -14.36 8.04
N GLU A 104 -1.99 -13.60 9.14
CA GLU A 104 -1.83 -14.13 10.49
C GLU A 104 -2.87 -15.23 10.80
N LYS A 105 -4.14 -14.99 10.45
CA LYS A 105 -5.22 -15.98 10.60
C LYS A 105 -4.95 -17.24 9.77
N MET A 106 -4.53 -17.08 8.53
CA MET A 106 -4.23 -18.20 7.64
C MET A 106 -3.09 -19.05 8.20
N ASN A 107 -2.06 -18.43 8.78
CA ASN A 107 -0.92 -19.13 9.36
C ASN A 107 -1.28 -19.87 10.66
N LYS A 108 -2.13 -19.27 11.51
CA LYS A 108 -2.61 -19.88 12.77
C LYS A 108 -3.60 -21.04 12.55
N SER A 109 -4.45 -20.96 11.52
CA SER A 109 -5.47 -21.97 11.22
C SER A 109 -4.97 -23.13 10.35
N GLY A 110 -3.82 -22.98 9.71
CA GLY A 110 -3.25 -23.99 8.81
C GLY A 110 -2.68 -25.19 9.58
N LYS A 111 -2.93 -26.43 9.08
CA LYS A 111 -2.30 -27.66 9.61
C LYS A 111 -0.77 -27.63 9.52
N ARG A 112 -0.21 -26.84 8.62
CA ARG A 112 1.24 -26.64 8.42
C ARG A 112 1.50 -25.16 8.26
N GLN A 113 2.25 -24.56 9.19
CA GLN A 113 2.69 -23.17 9.09
C GLN A 113 3.55 -22.97 7.84
N SER A 114 3.26 -21.89 7.10
CA SER A 114 4.08 -21.51 5.95
C SER A 114 5.33 -20.80 6.43
N LYS A 115 6.50 -21.27 6.00
CA LYS A 115 7.77 -20.58 6.27
C LYS A 115 7.79 -19.23 5.56
N ARG A 116 8.52 -18.28 6.13
CA ARG A 116 8.83 -17.02 5.46
C ARG A 116 9.80 -17.31 4.29
N LEU A 117 9.82 -16.42 3.33
CA LEU A 117 10.68 -16.56 2.16
C LEU A 117 12.17 -16.57 2.52
N GLU A 118 12.57 -15.78 3.50
CA GLU A 118 13.92 -15.70 4.04
C GLU A 118 14.35 -16.96 4.83
N ASP A 119 13.40 -17.69 5.38
CA ASP A 119 13.66 -18.92 6.17
C ASP A 119 13.65 -20.19 5.31
N MET A 120 13.45 -20.06 3.99
CA MET A 120 13.40 -21.20 3.08
C MET A 120 14.80 -21.70 2.76
N GLN A 121 15.07 -22.95 3.13
CA GLN A 121 16.29 -23.66 2.70
C GLN A 121 16.02 -24.29 1.33
N LEU A 122 16.70 -23.77 0.30
CA LEU A 122 16.65 -24.35 -1.03
C LEU A 122 17.68 -25.48 -1.17
N PRO A 123 17.38 -26.55 -1.96
CA PRO A 123 18.37 -27.57 -2.34
C PRO A 123 19.62 -26.92 -2.95
N GLY A 124 20.79 -27.56 -2.80
CA GLY A 124 22.08 -26.99 -3.20
C GLY A 124 22.15 -26.49 -4.65
N PHE A 125 21.47 -27.13 -5.59
CA PHE A 125 21.41 -26.70 -6.99
C PHE A 125 20.54 -25.45 -7.21
N LEU A 126 19.68 -25.10 -6.24
CA LEU A 126 18.86 -23.87 -6.22
C LEU A 126 19.42 -22.82 -5.27
N SER A 127 20.59 -23.04 -4.68
CA SER A 127 21.20 -22.11 -3.72
C SER A 127 21.43 -20.71 -4.29
N ILE A 128 21.58 -20.59 -5.61
CA ILE A 128 21.71 -19.33 -6.34
C ILE A 128 20.47 -18.41 -6.12
N PHE A 129 19.29 -18.98 -5.84
CA PHE A 129 18.08 -18.22 -5.51
C PHE A 129 18.09 -17.65 -4.08
N ASN A 130 19.09 -18.01 -3.25
CA ASN A 130 19.28 -17.36 -1.96
C ASN A 130 19.87 -15.95 -2.14
N GLU A 131 20.54 -15.69 -3.27
CA GLU A 131 20.95 -14.36 -3.68
C GLU A 131 19.77 -13.58 -4.24
N ASN A 132 19.32 -12.55 -3.51
CA ASN A 132 18.09 -11.80 -3.82
C ASN A 132 18.11 -11.15 -5.21
N MET A 133 19.24 -10.57 -5.61
CA MET A 133 19.38 -9.94 -6.93
C MET A 133 19.25 -10.98 -8.05
N VAL A 134 19.86 -12.16 -7.88
CA VAL A 134 19.79 -13.25 -8.85
C VAL A 134 18.38 -13.82 -8.94
N ALA A 135 17.75 -14.09 -7.79
CA ALA A 135 16.37 -14.57 -7.73
C ALA A 135 15.39 -13.61 -8.43
N THR A 136 15.49 -12.32 -8.12
CA THR A 136 14.68 -11.28 -8.76
C THR A 136 14.93 -11.22 -10.26
N SER A 137 16.20 -11.28 -10.69
CA SER A 137 16.57 -11.27 -12.12
C SER A 137 15.96 -12.44 -12.88
N ILE A 138 16.03 -13.65 -12.32
CA ILE A 138 15.50 -14.86 -12.94
C ILE A 138 13.97 -14.79 -13.00
N LEU A 139 13.30 -14.45 -11.90
CA LEU A 139 11.84 -14.33 -11.85
C LEU A 139 11.33 -13.26 -12.83
N MET A 140 11.99 -12.11 -12.89
CA MET A 140 11.63 -11.05 -13.82
C MET A 140 11.87 -11.48 -15.28
N THR A 141 12.96 -12.18 -15.57
CA THR A 141 13.24 -12.68 -16.92
C THR A 141 12.20 -13.70 -17.36
N LEU A 142 11.81 -14.62 -16.49
CA LEU A 142 10.80 -15.62 -16.81
C LEU A 142 9.42 -14.98 -17.02
N PHE A 143 8.99 -14.12 -16.13
CA PHE A 143 7.64 -13.55 -16.16
C PHE A 143 7.53 -12.37 -17.14
N PHE A 144 8.33 -11.33 -16.92
CA PHE A 144 8.28 -10.10 -17.72
C PHE A 144 8.88 -10.33 -19.12
N GLY A 145 9.92 -11.16 -19.20
CA GLY A 145 10.48 -11.60 -20.44
C GLY A 145 9.46 -12.35 -21.31
N ALA A 146 8.62 -13.22 -20.72
CA ALA A 146 7.53 -13.87 -21.43
C ALA A 146 6.51 -12.85 -21.97
N ILE A 147 6.15 -11.85 -21.20
CA ILE A 147 5.26 -10.76 -21.65
C ILE A 147 5.86 -10.02 -22.83
N LEU A 148 7.13 -9.62 -22.76
CA LEU A 148 7.82 -8.91 -23.82
C LEU A 148 7.92 -9.76 -25.10
N LEU A 149 8.12 -11.09 -24.97
CA LEU A 149 8.08 -12.03 -26.11
C LEU A 149 6.68 -12.09 -26.73
N LEU A 150 5.62 -12.11 -25.92
CA LEU A 150 4.24 -12.12 -26.42
C LEU A 150 3.86 -10.81 -27.13
N LEU A 151 4.33 -9.66 -26.65
CA LEU A 151 4.13 -8.36 -27.28
C LEU A 151 4.81 -8.29 -28.66
N GLY A 152 5.96 -8.94 -28.79
CA GLY A 152 6.72 -9.02 -30.03
C GLY A 152 7.59 -7.80 -30.31
N LYS A 153 8.58 -8.01 -31.20
CA LYS A 153 9.57 -6.99 -31.58
C LYS A 153 8.93 -5.76 -32.25
N ASP A 154 8.02 -6.02 -33.17
CA ASP A 154 7.43 -4.97 -34.02
C ASP A 154 6.59 -4.00 -33.18
N TYR A 155 5.79 -4.52 -32.23
CA TYR A 155 5.04 -3.69 -31.29
C TYR A 155 5.97 -2.80 -30.43
N LEU A 156 7.11 -3.35 -29.96
CA LEU A 156 8.04 -2.57 -29.13
C LEU A 156 8.77 -1.48 -29.91
N ILE A 157 9.01 -1.70 -31.21
CA ILE A 157 9.57 -0.68 -32.10
C ILE A 157 8.54 0.42 -32.35
N GLU A 158 7.30 0.05 -32.70
CA GLU A 158 6.19 0.99 -32.95
C GLU A 158 5.90 1.85 -31.70
N ALA A 159 5.88 1.23 -30.52
CA ALA A 159 5.72 1.90 -29.23
C ALA A 159 6.98 2.67 -28.76
N LYS A 160 8.06 2.68 -29.55
CA LYS A 160 9.34 3.38 -29.27
C LYS A 160 10.07 2.90 -28.01
N PHE A 161 9.81 1.70 -27.54
CA PHE A 161 10.56 1.07 -26.46
C PHE A 161 11.84 0.40 -26.95
N LEU A 162 11.86 -0.10 -28.18
CA LEU A 162 13.01 -0.73 -28.82
C LEU A 162 13.39 0.08 -30.07
N ALA A 163 14.63 0.53 -30.15
CA ALA A 163 15.12 1.20 -31.35
C ALA A 163 15.33 0.20 -32.50
N GLU A 164 15.07 0.63 -33.75
CA GLU A 164 15.33 -0.15 -34.94
C GLU A 164 16.79 -0.64 -35.00
N GLY A 165 16.99 -1.85 -35.45
CA GLY A 165 18.33 -2.46 -35.54
C GLY A 165 18.89 -3.00 -34.22
N LYS A 166 18.27 -2.76 -33.08
CA LYS A 166 18.70 -3.34 -31.80
C LYS A 166 18.22 -4.78 -31.63
N SER A 167 19.02 -5.59 -30.91
CA SER A 167 18.66 -6.96 -30.59
C SER A 167 17.48 -7.03 -29.62
N PHE A 168 16.41 -7.68 -30.03
CA PHE A 168 15.21 -7.88 -29.22
C PHE A 168 15.51 -8.73 -27.97
N LEU A 169 16.26 -9.80 -28.10
CA LEU A 169 16.65 -10.64 -26.98
C LEU A 169 17.49 -9.87 -25.95
N PHE A 170 18.43 -9.06 -26.42
CA PHE A 170 19.27 -8.26 -25.54
C PHE A 170 18.47 -7.18 -24.82
N TYR A 171 17.47 -6.61 -25.47
CA TYR A 171 16.51 -5.69 -24.86
C TYR A 171 15.73 -6.35 -23.72
N ILE A 172 15.18 -7.56 -23.94
CA ILE A 172 14.47 -8.31 -22.92
C ILE A 172 15.37 -8.56 -21.70
N LEU A 173 16.56 -9.12 -21.94
CA LEU A 173 17.50 -9.43 -20.87
C LEU A 173 17.89 -8.18 -20.08
N THR A 174 18.28 -7.09 -20.74
CA THR A 174 18.70 -5.87 -20.05
C THR A 174 17.55 -5.24 -19.27
N THR A 175 16.34 -5.23 -19.80
CA THR A 175 15.15 -4.69 -19.11
C THR A 175 14.85 -5.48 -17.83
N CYS A 176 14.87 -6.81 -17.90
CA CYS A 176 14.59 -7.67 -16.76
C CYS A 176 15.71 -7.62 -15.69
N LEU A 177 16.97 -7.60 -16.11
CA LEU A 177 18.12 -7.48 -15.20
C LEU A 177 18.18 -6.11 -14.53
N ASN A 178 17.91 -5.02 -15.25
CA ASN A 178 17.89 -3.67 -14.71
C ASN A 178 16.85 -3.53 -13.59
N PHE A 179 15.71 -4.23 -13.67
CA PHE A 179 14.74 -4.22 -12.59
C PHE A 179 15.34 -4.69 -11.26
N ALA A 180 16.09 -5.79 -11.27
CA ALA A 180 16.74 -6.31 -10.06
C ALA A 180 17.78 -5.33 -9.50
N VAL A 181 18.56 -4.70 -10.39
CA VAL A 181 19.54 -3.68 -10.00
C VAL A 181 18.84 -2.47 -9.37
N TYR A 182 17.80 -1.94 -10.00
CA TYR A 182 17.06 -0.79 -9.49
C TYR A 182 16.36 -1.10 -8.17
N LEU A 183 15.80 -2.31 -8.01
CA LEU A 183 15.22 -2.74 -6.75
C LEU A 183 16.27 -2.79 -5.62
N SER A 184 17.46 -3.29 -5.90
CA SER A 184 18.55 -3.34 -4.92
C SER A 184 19.04 -1.94 -4.52
N ILE A 185 19.15 -1.02 -5.49
CA ILE A 185 19.50 0.39 -5.24
C ILE A 185 18.41 1.06 -4.40
N LEU A 186 17.13 0.83 -4.75
CA LEU A 186 15.99 1.35 -3.99
C LEU A 186 16.04 0.89 -2.53
N GLN A 187 16.25 -0.40 -2.29
CA GLN A 187 16.31 -0.95 -0.93
C GLN A 187 17.45 -0.35 -0.10
N LEU A 188 18.63 -0.18 -0.70
CA LEU A 188 19.77 0.44 -0.04
C LEU A 188 19.49 1.91 0.29
N GLY A 189 18.97 2.68 -0.69
CA GLY A 189 18.63 4.09 -0.53
C GLY A 189 17.56 4.30 0.54
N VAL A 190 16.54 3.44 0.57
CA VAL A 190 15.48 3.47 1.56
C VAL A 190 16.00 3.27 2.98
N ARG A 191 16.87 2.29 3.21
CA ARG A 191 17.45 2.03 4.55
C ARG A 191 18.20 3.25 5.08
N THR A 192 18.98 3.91 4.22
CA THR A 192 19.72 5.13 4.59
C THR A 192 18.75 6.27 4.91
N PHE A 193 17.76 6.53 4.03
CA PHE A 193 16.77 7.57 4.21
C PHE A 193 15.95 7.41 5.50
N VAL A 194 15.52 6.18 5.82
CA VAL A 194 14.73 5.91 7.03
C VAL A 194 15.50 6.22 8.30
N GLY A 195 16.79 5.88 8.35
CA GLY A 195 17.65 6.22 9.48
C GLY A 195 17.64 7.72 9.78
N GLU A 196 17.89 8.54 8.77
CA GLU A 196 17.91 10.01 8.87
C GLU A 196 16.52 10.59 9.20
N LEU A 197 15.47 10.11 8.52
CA LEU A 197 14.10 10.59 8.75
C LEU A 197 13.63 10.26 10.17
N THR A 198 13.85 9.04 10.64
CA THR A 198 13.43 8.61 11.98
C THR A 198 14.15 9.41 13.06
N GLN A 199 15.47 9.61 12.91
CA GLN A 199 16.25 10.43 13.84
C GLN A 199 15.75 11.89 13.87
N SER A 200 15.52 12.49 12.71
CA SER A 200 15.01 13.86 12.59
C SER A 200 13.61 13.98 13.22
N PHE A 201 12.73 13.01 12.94
CA PHE A 201 11.37 13.02 13.47
C PHE A 201 11.33 12.76 14.97
N GLN A 202 12.22 11.94 15.52
CA GLN A 202 12.34 11.72 16.95
C GLN A 202 12.64 13.03 17.69
N GLY A 203 13.51 13.88 17.13
CA GLY A 203 13.79 15.21 17.69
C GLY A 203 12.55 16.11 17.74
N ILE A 204 11.71 16.10 16.74
CA ILE A 204 10.44 16.83 16.69
C ILE A 204 9.40 16.18 17.63
N SER A 205 9.27 14.87 17.57
CA SER A 205 8.31 14.09 18.35
C SER A 205 8.52 14.25 19.85
N GLN A 206 9.76 14.20 20.32
CA GLN A 206 10.06 14.35 21.74
C GLN A 206 9.60 15.71 22.33
N LYS A 207 9.64 16.76 21.51
CA LYS A 207 9.30 18.13 21.95
C LYS A 207 7.83 18.49 21.74
N LEU A 208 7.26 18.12 20.58
CA LEU A 208 5.94 18.60 20.15
C LEU A 208 4.86 17.52 20.17
N LEU A 209 5.20 16.26 19.84
CA LEU A 209 4.25 15.18 19.59
C LEU A 209 4.71 13.87 20.24
N LYS A 210 4.99 13.92 21.53
CA LYS A 210 5.59 12.82 22.29
C LYS A 210 4.94 11.46 21.98
N GLY A 211 5.75 10.48 21.56
CA GLY A 211 5.33 9.12 21.22
C GLY A 211 4.55 8.99 19.91
N ALA A 212 4.57 10.02 19.04
CA ALA A 212 4.09 9.90 17.67
C ALA A 212 5.21 9.39 16.75
N VAL A 213 4.82 8.65 15.71
CA VAL A 213 5.73 8.17 14.67
C VAL A 213 5.38 8.76 13.30
N PRO A 214 6.37 8.95 12.40
CA PRO A 214 6.09 9.37 11.04
C PRO A 214 5.45 8.24 10.24
N GLY A 215 4.48 8.57 9.41
CA GLY A 215 3.97 7.70 8.36
C GLY A 215 4.76 7.95 7.08
N VAL A 216 5.51 6.97 6.65
CA VAL A 216 6.43 7.05 5.51
C VAL A 216 5.89 6.34 4.28
N ASP A 217 6.54 6.54 3.14
CA ASP A 217 6.21 5.86 1.89
C ASP A 217 6.30 4.32 2.04
N CYS A 218 5.44 3.61 1.33
CA CYS A 218 5.38 2.15 1.40
C CYS A 218 6.67 1.47 0.89
N ALA A 219 7.41 2.09 -0.01
CA ALA A 219 8.70 1.58 -0.48
C ALA A 219 9.72 1.40 0.65
N VAL A 220 9.56 2.13 1.76
CA VAL A 220 10.38 1.98 2.96
C VAL A 220 10.32 0.54 3.51
N ALA A 221 9.17 -0.13 3.43
CA ALA A 221 9.02 -1.51 3.88
C ALA A 221 9.94 -2.49 3.12
N TYR A 222 10.33 -2.17 1.88
CA TYR A 222 11.20 -3.03 1.07
C TYR A 222 12.62 -3.14 1.63
N GLY A 223 13.08 -2.14 2.36
CA GLY A 223 14.37 -2.18 3.05
C GLY A 223 14.41 -3.12 4.25
N PHE A 224 13.27 -3.50 4.79
CA PHE A 224 13.14 -4.35 5.98
C PHE A 224 12.55 -5.73 5.68
N GLY A 225 11.80 -5.87 4.59
CA GLY A 225 11.25 -7.14 4.16
C GLY A 225 12.19 -7.95 3.28
N SER A 226 11.79 -9.20 2.99
CA SER A 226 12.50 -10.03 2.02
C SER A 226 12.38 -9.44 0.61
N PRO A 227 13.50 -9.22 -0.11
CA PRO A 227 13.48 -8.77 -1.51
C PRO A 227 12.67 -9.71 -2.41
N ASN A 228 12.71 -11.02 -2.12
CA ASN A 228 11.91 -12.01 -2.84
C ASN A 228 10.41 -11.80 -2.61
N ALA A 229 9.99 -11.33 -1.43
CA ALA A 229 8.59 -10.98 -1.18
C ALA A 229 8.14 -9.80 -2.05
N VAL A 230 8.99 -8.79 -2.24
CA VAL A 230 8.71 -7.65 -3.13
C VAL A 230 8.46 -8.14 -4.56
N THR A 231 9.37 -8.97 -5.09
CA THR A 231 9.27 -9.52 -6.46
C THR A 231 8.04 -10.41 -6.62
N ILE A 232 7.79 -11.33 -5.68
CA ILE A 232 6.63 -12.22 -5.70
C ILE A 232 5.34 -11.41 -5.61
N GLY A 233 5.28 -10.40 -4.76
CA GLY A 233 4.13 -9.52 -4.62
C GLY A 233 3.79 -8.80 -5.91
N PHE A 234 4.80 -8.26 -6.58
CA PHE A 234 4.64 -7.64 -7.90
C PHE A 234 4.11 -8.65 -8.93
N LEU A 235 4.72 -9.82 -9.05
CA LEU A 235 4.34 -10.82 -10.05
C LEU A 235 2.92 -11.35 -9.83
N PHE A 236 2.58 -11.74 -8.61
CA PHE A 236 1.24 -12.26 -8.30
C PHE A 236 0.17 -11.18 -8.34
N GLY A 237 0.49 -9.94 -7.93
CA GLY A 237 -0.39 -8.80 -8.10
C GLY A 237 -0.67 -8.50 -9.57
N ALA A 238 0.37 -8.49 -10.40
CA ALA A 238 0.24 -8.33 -11.85
C ALA A 238 -0.60 -9.45 -12.47
N LEU A 239 -0.39 -10.70 -12.07
CA LEU A 239 -1.21 -11.82 -12.52
C LEU A 239 -2.69 -11.63 -12.19
N GLY A 240 -3.00 -11.20 -10.95
CA GLY A 240 -4.37 -10.87 -10.54
C GLY A 240 -4.97 -9.76 -11.39
N GLN A 241 -4.22 -8.69 -11.64
CA GLN A 241 -4.68 -7.59 -12.47
C GLN A 241 -4.89 -8.01 -13.92
N PHE A 242 -3.99 -8.78 -14.53
CA PHE A 242 -4.14 -9.28 -15.90
C PHE A 242 -5.37 -10.19 -16.05
N LEU A 243 -5.63 -11.06 -15.08
CA LEU A 243 -6.84 -11.89 -15.10
C LEU A 243 -8.11 -11.07 -14.99
N ALA A 244 -8.12 -10.03 -14.12
CA ALA A 244 -9.26 -9.14 -14.00
C ALA A 244 -9.47 -8.29 -15.25
N ILE A 245 -8.41 -7.77 -15.88
CA ILE A 245 -8.50 -7.05 -17.17
C ILE A 245 -9.05 -7.98 -18.25
N GLY A 246 -8.51 -9.20 -18.35
CA GLY A 246 -9.02 -10.21 -19.27
C GLY A 246 -10.50 -10.52 -19.06
N ALA A 247 -10.94 -10.63 -17.81
CA ALA A 247 -12.35 -10.81 -17.47
C ALA A 247 -13.22 -9.62 -17.89
N LEU A 248 -12.77 -8.37 -17.65
CA LEU A 248 -13.49 -7.17 -18.09
C LEU A 248 -13.65 -7.12 -19.62
N ILE A 249 -12.61 -7.54 -20.36
CA ILE A 249 -12.66 -7.60 -21.84
C ILE A 249 -13.66 -8.68 -22.28
N LEU A 250 -13.56 -9.90 -21.74
CA LEU A 250 -14.44 -11.02 -22.09
C LEU A 250 -15.91 -10.74 -21.76
N LEU A 251 -16.16 -10.08 -20.63
CA LEU A 251 -17.51 -9.69 -20.19
C LEU A 251 -18.02 -8.42 -20.88
N LYS A 252 -17.22 -7.82 -21.80
CA LYS A 252 -17.53 -6.56 -22.48
C LYS A 252 -17.92 -5.45 -21.50
N SER A 253 -17.16 -5.32 -20.42
CA SER A 253 -17.39 -4.29 -19.41
C SER A 253 -17.47 -2.88 -20.05
N PRO A 254 -18.44 -2.04 -19.67
CA PRO A 254 -18.53 -0.67 -20.19
C PRO A 254 -17.35 0.18 -19.74
N THR A 255 -16.66 -0.22 -18.67
CA THR A 255 -15.47 0.45 -18.16
C THR A 255 -14.30 -0.53 -18.16
N LEU A 256 -13.32 -0.28 -19.01
CA LEU A 256 -12.06 -1.02 -19.02
C LEU A 256 -11.00 -0.20 -18.28
N VAL A 257 -10.44 -0.78 -17.24
CA VAL A 257 -9.33 -0.18 -16.47
C VAL A 257 -8.09 -1.02 -16.70
N ILE A 258 -7.04 -0.36 -17.16
CA ILE A 258 -5.69 -0.95 -17.27
C ILE A 258 -4.85 -0.27 -16.20
N ALA A 259 -4.59 -0.98 -15.10
CA ALA A 259 -3.82 -0.45 -13.99
C ALA A 259 -2.37 -0.16 -14.42
N GLY A 260 -1.88 1.02 -14.06
CA GLY A 260 -0.50 1.41 -14.32
C GLY A 260 0.49 0.69 -13.40
N PHE A 261 1.79 0.94 -13.63
CA PHE A 261 2.87 0.33 -12.85
C PHE A 261 2.77 0.63 -11.35
N VAL A 262 2.36 1.84 -10.97
CA VAL A 262 2.31 2.25 -9.55
C VAL A 262 1.40 1.36 -8.71
N PRO A 263 0.10 1.15 -9.02
CA PRO A 263 -0.74 0.22 -8.27
C PRO A 263 -0.27 -1.23 -8.38
N VAL A 264 0.20 -1.66 -9.55
CA VAL A 264 0.73 -3.02 -9.75
C VAL A 264 1.89 -3.32 -8.81
N PHE A 265 2.85 -2.41 -8.74
CA PHE A 265 4.09 -2.63 -7.99
C PHE A 265 3.95 -2.22 -6.52
N PHE A 266 3.67 -0.95 -6.25
CA PHE A 266 3.75 -0.44 -4.88
C PHE A 266 2.73 -1.04 -3.93
N ASP A 267 1.48 -1.23 -4.35
CA ASP A 267 0.48 -1.85 -3.47
C ASP A 267 0.79 -3.33 -3.24
N ASN A 268 0.97 -4.08 -4.33
CA ASN A 268 1.03 -5.54 -4.24
C ASN A 268 2.36 -6.04 -3.65
N ALA A 269 3.48 -5.38 -3.98
CA ALA A 269 4.76 -5.70 -3.36
C ALA A 269 4.76 -5.39 -1.85
N THR A 270 4.16 -4.26 -1.45
CA THR A 270 4.04 -3.92 -0.03
C THR A 270 3.15 -4.93 0.70
N ILE A 271 1.99 -5.27 0.12
CA ILE A 271 1.09 -6.30 0.69
C ILE A 271 1.85 -7.62 0.87
N ALA A 272 2.65 -8.05 -0.12
CA ALA A 272 3.43 -9.28 -0.03
C ALA A 272 4.48 -9.25 1.09
N VAL A 273 5.17 -8.14 1.27
CA VAL A 273 6.17 -7.98 2.35
C VAL A 273 5.52 -8.19 3.72
N PHE A 274 4.40 -7.50 3.99
CA PHE A 274 3.68 -7.65 5.25
C PHE A 274 3.01 -9.02 5.38
N ALA A 275 2.48 -9.59 4.29
CA ALA A 275 1.89 -10.91 4.26
C ALA A 275 2.92 -12.01 4.52
N ASN A 276 4.12 -11.91 3.94
CA ASN A 276 5.24 -12.81 4.21
C ASN A 276 5.63 -12.78 5.69
N ASN A 277 5.74 -11.59 6.28
CA ASN A 277 6.08 -11.42 7.69
C ASN A 277 5.08 -12.13 8.63
N LYS A 278 3.77 -12.11 8.32
CA LYS A 278 2.70 -12.68 9.17
C LYS A 278 2.28 -14.10 8.80
N GLY A 279 2.32 -14.44 7.51
CA GLY A 279 1.75 -15.69 6.98
C GLY A 279 2.68 -16.51 6.08
N GLY A 280 3.92 -16.05 5.87
CA GLY A 280 4.92 -16.74 5.05
C GLY A 280 4.61 -16.69 3.56
N MET A 281 5.35 -17.47 2.78
CA MET A 281 5.32 -17.48 1.31
C MET A 281 3.91 -17.62 0.73
N ARG A 282 3.06 -18.50 1.29
CA ARG A 282 1.70 -18.70 0.76
C ARG A 282 0.86 -17.43 0.83
N ALA A 283 0.98 -16.68 1.93
CA ALA A 283 0.28 -15.42 2.09
C ALA A 283 0.87 -14.34 1.16
N ALA A 284 2.20 -14.32 0.99
CA ALA A 284 2.89 -13.41 0.08
C ALA A 284 2.52 -13.60 -1.41
N MET A 285 2.05 -14.78 -1.79
CA MET A 285 1.54 -15.06 -3.14
C MET A 285 0.04 -14.77 -3.26
N LEU A 286 -0.75 -15.26 -2.30
CA LEU A 286 -2.21 -15.22 -2.37
C LEU A 286 -2.76 -13.79 -2.26
N TRP A 287 -2.31 -13.00 -1.28
CA TRP A 287 -2.94 -11.72 -0.99
C TRP A 287 -2.63 -10.64 -2.03
N PRO A 288 -1.42 -10.53 -2.59
CA PRO A 288 -1.19 -9.66 -3.74
C PRO A 288 -2.02 -10.03 -4.97
N PHE A 289 -2.19 -11.34 -5.23
CA PHE A 289 -3.05 -11.81 -6.32
C PHE A 289 -4.51 -11.36 -6.12
N VAL A 290 -5.07 -11.58 -4.93
CA VAL A 290 -6.43 -11.13 -4.58
C VAL A 290 -6.52 -9.60 -4.63
N SER A 291 -5.51 -8.90 -4.13
CA SER A 291 -5.42 -7.44 -4.21
C SER A 291 -5.46 -6.95 -5.65
N GLY A 292 -4.70 -7.58 -6.55
CA GLY A 292 -4.69 -7.24 -7.96
C GLY A 292 -6.07 -7.38 -8.63
N LEU A 293 -6.81 -8.46 -8.32
CA LEU A 293 -8.19 -8.62 -8.77
C LEU A 293 -9.09 -7.49 -8.25
N MET A 294 -9.01 -7.20 -6.94
CA MET A 294 -9.83 -6.16 -6.30
C MET A 294 -9.54 -4.77 -6.84
N GLN A 295 -8.27 -4.46 -7.10
CA GLN A 295 -7.85 -3.18 -7.68
C GLN A 295 -8.51 -2.92 -9.03
N VAL A 296 -8.51 -3.89 -9.95
CA VAL A 296 -9.07 -3.71 -11.29
C VAL A 296 -10.59 -3.71 -11.26
N PHE A 297 -11.23 -4.69 -10.62
CA PHE A 297 -12.69 -4.74 -10.56
C PHE A 297 -13.28 -3.56 -9.78
N GLY A 298 -12.70 -3.20 -8.63
CA GLY A 298 -13.12 -2.04 -7.85
C GLY A 298 -12.96 -0.74 -8.61
N SER A 299 -11.81 -0.57 -9.29
CA SER A 299 -11.57 0.60 -10.14
C SER A 299 -12.56 0.71 -11.28
N ALA A 300 -12.87 -0.40 -11.97
CA ALA A 300 -13.83 -0.40 -13.08
C ALA A 300 -15.23 0.02 -12.60
N LEU A 301 -15.67 -0.50 -11.45
CA LEU A 301 -16.95 -0.16 -10.85
C LEU A 301 -17.02 1.33 -10.46
N ILE A 302 -16.04 1.82 -9.70
CA ILE A 302 -16.07 3.19 -9.20
C ILE A 302 -15.85 4.22 -10.31
N ALA A 303 -14.88 4.01 -11.20
CA ALA A 303 -14.56 4.96 -12.27
C ALA A 303 -15.72 5.12 -13.26
N GLY A 304 -16.43 4.04 -13.57
CA GLY A 304 -17.65 4.08 -14.38
C GLY A 304 -18.77 4.83 -13.65
N TRP A 305 -19.02 4.51 -12.39
CA TRP A 305 -20.09 5.10 -11.61
C TRP A 305 -19.94 6.60 -11.36
N VAL A 306 -18.73 7.06 -11.02
CA VAL A 306 -18.47 8.50 -10.77
C VAL A 306 -18.14 9.31 -12.03
N GLY A 307 -18.23 8.70 -13.22
CA GLY A 307 -17.99 9.36 -14.51
C GLY A 307 -16.50 9.63 -14.82
N MET A 308 -15.56 9.19 -13.99
CA MET A 308 -14.13 9.41 -14.20
C MET A 308 -13.61 8.67 -15.44
N ALA A 309 -14.18 7.51 -15.76
CA ALA A 309 -13.79 6.71 -16.93
C ALA A 309 -13.97 7.46 -18.26
N ALA A 310 -14.94 8.38 -18.37
CA ALA A 310 -15.14 9.19 -19.56
C ALA A 310 -13.97 10.10 -19.89
N TYR A 311 -13.12 10.40 -18.92
CA TYR A 311 -11.90 11.20 -19.02
C TYR A 311 -10.62 10.36 -18.98
N GLY A 312 -10.73 9.05 -19.14
CA GLY A 312 -9.58 8.14 -19.04
C GLY A 312 -9.05 7.95 -17.61
N GLY A 313 -9.77 8.44 -16.59
CA GLY A 313 -9.39 8.34 -15.19
C GLY A 313 -9.81 7.02 -14.55
N TYR A 314 -9.02 6.57 -13.56
CA TYR A 314 -9.33 5.40 -12.73
C TYR A 314 -8.70 5.54 -11.33
N LEU A 315 -9.18 4.70 -10.42
CA LEU A 315 -8.75 4.66 -9.01
C LEU A 315 -8.05 3.34 -8.71
N GLY A 316 -6.83 3.14 -9.25
CA GLY A 316 -6.15 1.85 -9.26
C GLY A 316 -5.49 1.42 -7.95
N MET A 317 -5.29 2.31 -6.99
CA MET A 317 -4.69 1.99 -5.70
C MET A 317 -5.74 1.38 -4.77
N TRP A 318 -5.33 0.46 -3.90
CA TRP A 318 -6.26 -0.45 -3.22
C TRP A 318 -7.33 0.26 -2.38
N ASP A 319 -6.95 1.19 -1.51
CA ASP A 319 -7.93 1.89 -0.65
C ASP A 319 -8.93 2.70 -1.50
N TRP A 320 -8.48 3.24 -2.64
CA TRP A 320 -9.31 4.03 -3.57
C TRP A 320 -10.23 3.18 -4.44
N ALA A 321 -9.82 1.95 -4.73
CA ALA A 321 -10.64 1.00 -5.47
C ALA A 321 -11.64 0.24 -4.57
N VAL A 322 -11.40 0.16 -3.24
CA VAL A 322 -12.16 -0.70 -2.33
C VAL A 322 -12.81 0.08 -1.19
N VAL A 323 -12.06 0.91 -0.47
CA VAL A 323 -12.54 1.61 0.74
C VAL A 323 -13.29 2.88 0.37
N TRP A 324 -12.69 3.75 -0.43
CA TRP A 324 -13.30 5.01 -0.85
C TRP A 324 -14.62 4.88 -1.62
N PRO A 325 -14.85 3.83 -2.46
CA PRO A 325 -16.18 3.57 -3.01
C PRO A 325 -17.28 3.45 -1.95
N ILE A 326 -17.00 2.78 -0.82
CA ILE A 326 -17.96 2.65 0.29
C ILE A 326 -18.26 4.03 0.90
N PHE A 327 -17.22 4.84 1.14
CA PHE A 327 -17.39 6.21 1.62
C PHE A 327 -18.21 7.06 0.63
N THR A 328 -17.92 6.91 -0.67
CA THR A 328 -18.65 7.62 -1.74
C THR A 328 -20.13 7.24 -1.77
N VAL A 329 -20.45 5.93 -1.63
CA VAL A 329 -21.85 5.47 -1.52
C VAL A 329 -22.55 6.13 -0.33
N LEU A 330 -21.92 6.11 0.86
CA LEU A 330 -22.51 6.74 2.05
C LEU A 330 -22.75 8.24 1.84
N MET A 331 -21.79 8.96 1.31
CA MET A 331 -21.91 10.39 1.05
C MET A 331 -22.95 10.70 -0.03
N LYS A 332 -23.01 9.92 -1.11
CA LYS A 332 -23.94 10.14 -2.24
C LYS A 332 -25.39 9.96 -1.83
N TYR A 333 -25.71 8.91 -1.06
CA TYR A 333 -27.08 8.57 -0.70
C TYR A 333 -27.55 9.16 0.63
N LEU A 334 -26.62 9.44 1.57
CA LEU A 334 -26.95 9.97 2.89
C LEU A 334 -26.51 11.44 3.07
N SER A 335 -25.92 12.06 2.04
CA SER A 335 -25.48 13.47 2.07
C SER A 335 -24.56 13.77 3.26
N TYR A 336 -24.79 14.83 4.01
CA TYR A 336 -23.99 15.21 5.19
C TYR A 336 -24.01 14.17 6.32
N PHE A 337 -25.09 13.41 6.45
CA PHE A 337 -25.12 12.29 7.39
C PHE A 337 -24.12 11.21 6.98
N GLY A 338 -23.97 10.96 5.68
CA GLY A 338 -22.92 10.08 5.16
C GLY A 338 -21.50 10.58 5.48
N VAL A 339 -21.24 11.89 5.35
CA VAL A 339 -19.96 12.49 5.77
C VAL A 339 -19.70 12.25 7.26
N ALA A 340 -20.73 12.46 8.10
CA ALA A 340 -20.63 12.24 9.55
C ALA A 340 -20.36 10.77 9.89
N LEU A 341 -21.02 9.83 9.21
CA LEU A 341 -20.78 8.38 9.40
C LEU A 341 -19.34 7.99 9.03
N VAL A 342 -18.81 8.48 7.92
CA VAL A 342 -17.43 8.23 7.52
C VAL A 342 -16.46 8.82 8.54
N ALA A 343 -16.69 10.05 9.00
CA ALA A 343 -15.85 10.68 10.02
C ALA A 343 -15.87 9.91 11.35
N ILE A 344 -17.05 9.49 11.81
CA ILE A 344 -17.20 8.66 13.03
C ILE A 344 -16.49 7.32 12.87
N PHE A 345 -16.62 6.66 11.72
CA PHE A 345 -15.93 5.40 11.43
C PHE A 345 -14.41 5.56 11.53
N LEU A 346 -13.84 6.61 10.90
CA LEU A 346 -12.41 6.88 10.93
C LEU A 346 -11.91 7.21 12.34
N LEU A 347 -12.67 7.98 13.12
CA LEU A 347 -12.37 8.28 14.52
C LEU A 347 -12.48 7.05 15.44
N ALA A 348 -13.38 6.12 15.13
CA ALA A 348 -13.58 4.91 15.93
C ALA A 348 -12.42 3.91 15.80
N ILE A 349 -11.69 3.91 14.70
CA ILE A 349 -10.59 2.97 14.44
C ILE A 349 -9.54 2.97 15.58
N PRO A 350 -8.89 4.09 15.92
CA PRO A 350 -7.88 4.10 16.99
C PRO A 350 -8.49 3.82 18.36
N GLN A 351 -9.75 4.20 18.59
CA GLN A 351 -10.44 3.89 19.85
C GLN A 351 -10.62 2.38 20.03
N ILE A 352 -11.08 1.70 18.98
CA ILE A 352 -11.26 0.23 18.97
C ILE A 352 -9.91 -0.48 19.17
N GLN A 353 -8.85 -0.01 18.50
CA GLN A 353 -7.51 -0.56 18.68
C GLN A 353 -7.02 -0.38 20.12
N TYR A 354 -7.19 0.81 20.70
CA TYR A 354 -6.84 1.10 22.08
C TYR A 354 -7.62 0.22 23.07
N LEU A 355 -8.92 0.03 22.87
CA LEU A 355 -9.75 -0.81 23.74
C LEU A 355 -9.34 -2.28 23.72
N LYS A 356 -8.83 -2.77 22.58
CA LYS A 356 -8.35 -4.16 22.42
C LYS A 356 -7.02 -4.42 23.14
N ASP A 357 -6.15 -3.42 23.26
CA ASP A 357 -4.84 -3.57 23.89
C ASP A 357 -4.40 -2.29 24.61
N LYS A 358 -5.09 -1.93 25.67
CA LYS A 358 -4.84 -0.68 26.44
C LYS A 358 -3.40 -0.54 26.91
N LYS A 359 -2.75 -1.64 27.31
CA LYS A 359 -1.37 -1.62 27.84
C LYS A 359 -0.33 -1.48 26.72
N GLY A 360 -0.49 -2.20 25.63
CA GLY A 360 0.48 -2.20 24.52
C GLY A 360 0.26 -1.07 23.52
N TYR A 361 -0.91 -0.43 23.51
CA TYR A 361 -1.31 0.47 22.43
C TYR A 361 -0.32 1.62 22.18
N PHE A 362 0.04 2.38 23.20
CA PHE A 362 1.02 3.45 23.08
C PHE A 362 2.46 2.94 23.21
N LEU A 363 2.64 1.85 23.95
CA LEU A 363 3.96 1.27 24.20
C LEU A 363 4.67 0.88 22.90
N VAL A 364 3.93 0.40 21.90
CA VAL A 364 4.48 0.04 20.58
C VAL A 364 5.20 1.18 19.85
N THR A 365 4.89 2.44 20.18
CA THR A 365 5.54 3.62 19.60
C THR A 365 6.46 4.33 20.58
N GLU A 366 6.32 4.09 21.88
CA GLU A 366 7.10 4.77 22.93
C GLU A 366 8.29 3.92 23.38
N ASP A 367 8.11 2.59 23.48
CA ASP A 367 9.16 1.63 23.88
C ASP A 367 8.83 0.24 23.28
N TYR A 368 9.39 -0.04 22.10
CA TYR A 368 9.08 -1.27 21.37
C TYR A 368 9.62 -2.53 22.07
N GLU A 369 10.75 -2.45 22.78
CA GLU A 369 11.29 -3.58 23.53
C GLU A 369 10.37 -3.97 24.69
N ALA A 370 9.89 -2.99 25.45
CA ALA A 370 8.89 -3.21 26.49
C ALA A 370 7.57 -3.77 25.90
N TYR A 371 7.16 -3.31 24.70
CA TYR A 371 6.00 -3.86 23.99
C TYR A 371 6.19 -5.34 23.62
N LYS A 372 7.37 -5.73 23.11
CA LYS A 372 7.68 -7.14 22.83
C LYS A 372 7.61 -8.01 24.07
N ALA A 373 8.22 -7.55 25.17
CA ALA A 373 8.17 -8.25 26.44
C ALA A 373 6.73 -8.45 26.93
N LEU A 374 5.89 -7.40 26.88
CA LEU A 374 4.47 -7.47 27.22
C LEU A 374 3.69 -8.47 26.33
N LYS A 375 4.07 -8.62 25.07
CA LYS A 375 3.43 -9.58 24.15
C LYS A 375 3.88 -11.01 24.38
N ALA A 376 5.11 -11.23 24.82
CA ALA A 376 5.65 -12.56 25.14
C ALA A 376 5.02 -13.15 26.43
N GLU A 377 4.55 -12.32 27.34
CA GLU A 377 3.85 -12.73 28.56
C GLU A 377 2.38 -13.13 28.35
N LYS A 378 1.78 -12.86 27.18
CA LYS A 378 0.39 -13.19 26.81
C LYS A 378 0.30 -14.49 26.04
#